data_b367eadbaf6ab5f03600a605b5d71f2c
#
_entry.id   b367eadbaf6ab5f03600a605b5d71f2c
#
_cell.length_a   1.000
_cell.length_b   1.000
_cell.length_c   1.000
_cell.angle_alpha   90.00
_cell.angle_beta   90.00
_cell.angle_gamma   90.00
#
_symmetry.space_group_name_H-M   'P 1'
#
loop_
_entity.id
_entity.type
_entity.pdbx_description
1 polymer ?
#
loop_
_entity_poly.entity_id
_entity_poly.type
_entity_poly.pdbx_seq_one_letter_code
_entity_poly.pdbx_strand_id
1 'polypeptide(L)'
;MRIAWLGKKSPFCGNVSYGLAVTEALKERGHGISFIHFDTPERFDRAEPDQESSGNLEPEVALPYLMKSQMYTIPSPRASRELRESLERFQPDLVHASLTLSPLDFRLPELCQQLGVPLVATFHPPFDAGLRNITAGGQQLTYQLYASSLAKFDRVVVFSELQAELLIRLGVAKNTLAVIPNGVDPNIWRPGASQLSERFSGKRVFLYMGRLATEKNVEALLRAWKLVQLPGCVLVVVGDGPLRQQLQASHSSNNVIWWGYEADQAIRLALLQVAEVFMLPSLVEGLSLALLEAMASGTACVATDAGADGEVLEGGAGIVISTQGVTTQLRTLLPVLREQPILSKELGRRARERVLERYTLQANIDALEQLYCNLIPNMPLAA
;
A
#
# COMPACT_ATOMS: atom_id res chain seq x y z
N MET A 1 -18.52 8.76 -14.81
CA MET A 1 -17.77 7.78 -15.65
C MET A 1 -18.11 6.37 -15.21
N ARG A 2 -18.09 5.43 -16.14
CA ARG A 2 -18.17 3.99 -15.86
C ARG A 2 -16.76 3.42 -15.92
N ILE A 3 -16.24 2.97 -14.79
CA ILE A 3 -14.85 2.51 -14.66
C ILE A 3 -14.85 1.02 -14.34
N ALA A 4 -14.22 0.20 -15.18
CA ALA A 4 -13.94 -1.19 -14.86
C ALA A 4 -12.61 -1.25 -14.09
N TRP A 5 -12.69 -1.59 -12.81
CA TRP A 5 -11.52 -1.67 -11.92
C TRP A 5 -11.07 -3.11 -11.73
N LEU A 6 -9.91 -3.48 -12.30
CA LEU A 6 -9.28 -4.77 -12.03
C LEU A 6 -8.38 -4.65 -10.82
N GLY A 7 -8.62 -5.46 -9.79
CA GLY A 7 -7.83 -5.39 -8.56
C GLY A 7 -7.84 -6.68 -7.75
N LYS A 8 -7.27 -6.61 -6.55
CA LYS A 8 -7.31 -7.68 -5.56
C LYS A 8 -8.34 -7.37 -4.49
N LYS A 9 -9.04 -8.42 -4.01
CA LYS A 9 -9.82 -8.40 -2.77
C LYS A 9 -9.22 -9.28 -1.68
N SER A 10 -8.46 -10.28 -2.07
CA SER A 10 -7.79 -11.22 -1.16
C SER A 10 -6.52 -11.79 -1.77
N PRO A 11 -5.57 -12.30 -0.98
CA PRO A 11 -5.46 -12.08 0.47
C PRO A 11 -5.15 -10.62 0.80
N PHE A 12 -5.52 -10.16 1.99
CA PHE A 12 -5.39 -8.77 2.41
C PHE A 12 -3.94 -8.29 2.35
N CYS A 13 -3.71 -7.15 1.70
CA CYS A 13 -2.40 -6.49 1.53
C CYS A 13 -2.59 -5.01 1.15
N GLY A 14 -1.51 -4.25 1.07
CA GLY A 14 -1.55 -2.83 0.68
C GLY A 14 -2.28 -2.55 -0.64
N ASN A 15 -2.11 -3.41 -1.65
CA ASN A 15 -2.84 -3.29 -2.92
C ASN A 15 -4.37 -3.44 -2.73
N VAL A 16 -4.81 -4.36 -1.86
CA VAL A 16 -6.25 -4.52 -1.53
C VAL A 16 -6.77 -3.26 -0.84
N SER A 17 -6.07 -2.77 0.18
CA SER A 17 -6.46 -1.55 0.91
C SER A 17 -6.55 -0.34 -0.03
N TYR A 18 -5.57 -0.15 -0.91
CA TYR A 18 -5.57 0.89 -1.93
C TYR A 18 -6.77 0.76 -2.88
N GLY A 19 -6.95 -0.41 -3.49
CA GLY A 19 -8.02 -0.62 -4.48
C GLY A 19 -9.41 -0.39 -3.89
N LEU A 20 -9.66 -0.87 -2.67
CA LEU A 20 -10.94 -0.67 -1.99
C LEU A 20 -11.16 0.81 -1.63
N ALA A 21 -10.18 1.49 -1.05
CA ALA A 21 -10.29 2.88 -0.67
C ALA A 21 -10.53 3.80 -1.89
N VAL A 22 -9.79 3.57 -2.97
CA VAL A 22 -9.92 4.36 -4.21
C VAL A 22 -11.28 4.11 -4.87
N THR A 23 -11.71 2.86 -5.01
CA THR A 23 -12.98 2.54 -5.67
C THR A 23 -14.18 3.02 -4.88
N GLU A 24 -14.12 2.98 -3.55
CA GLU A 24 -15.17 3.53 -2.70
C GLU A 24 -15.26 5.05 -2.82
N ALA A 25 -14.12 5.75 -2.74
CA ALA A 25 -14.09 7.20 -2.92
C ALA A 25 -14.57 7.65 -4.31
N LEU A 26 -14.25 6.89 -5.37
CA LEU A 26 -14.77 7.16 -6.71
C LEU A 26 -16.29 6.95 -6.80
N LYS A 27 -16.84 5.94 -6.13
CA LYS A 27 -18.30 5.74 -6.05
C LYS A 27 -19.00 6.88 -5.32
N GLU A 28 -18.44 7.33 -4.18
CA GLU A 28 -18.95 8.48 -3.42
C GLU A 28 -19.01 9.75 -4.28
N ARG A 29 -18.14 9.87 -5.28
CA ARG A 29 -18.16 10.96 -6.28
C ARG A 29 -19.09 10.71 -7.47
N GLY A 30 -19.89 9.64 -7.44
CA GLY A 30 -20.90 9.34 -8.46
C GLY A 30 -20.36 8.64 -9.70
N HIS A 31 -19.17 8.00 -9.63
CA HIS A 31 -18.71 7.14 -10.72
C HIS A 31 -19.31 5.73 -10.60
N GLY A 32 -19.65 5.15 -11.74
CA GLY A 32 -20.03 3.76 -11.82
C GLY A 32 -18.80 2.85 -11.81
N ILE A 33 -18.67 1.96 -10.81
CA ILE A 33 -17.51 1.08 -10.65
C ILE A 33 -17.91 -0.38 -10.77
N SER A 34 -17.43 -1.06 -11.82
CA SER A 34 -17.44 -2.53 -11.86
C SER A 34 -16.13 -3.05 -11.31
N PHE A 35 -16.15 -3.70 -10.13
CA PHE A 35 -14.94 -4.24 -9.51
C PHE A 35 -14.70 -5.68 -9.97
N ILE A 36 -13.61 -5.89 -10.70
CA ILE A 36 -13.23 -7.18 -11.27
C ILE A 36 -12.03 -7.75 -10.50
N HIS A 37 -12.15 -8.97 -9.98
CA HIS A 37 -11.09 -9.60 -9.19
C HIS A 37 -11.05 -11.11 -9.39
N PHE A 38 -9.96 -11.75 -8.96
CA PHE A 38 -9.86 -13.20 -8.99
C PHE A 38 -10.51 -13.83 -7.76
N ASP A 39 -11.53 -14.68 -7.97
CA ASP A 39 -12.13 -15.52 -6.92
C ASP A 39 -12.71 -16.81 -7.49
N THR A 40 -13.10 -17.75 -6.61
CA THR A 40 -13.78 -18.98 -7.01
C THR A 40 -15.29 -18.71 -7.11
N PRO A 41 -15.94 -19.13 -8.22
CA PRO A 41 -17.38 -18.95 -8.40
C PRO A 41 -18.24 -19.51 -7.25
N GLU A 42 -17.78 -20.61 -6.63
CA GLU A 42 -18.49 -21.30 -5.54
C GLU A 42 -18.68 -20.47 -4.25
N ARG A 43 -17.95 -19.37 -4.08
CA ARG A 43 -18.13 -18.47 -2.94
C ARG A 43 -19.29 -17.51 -3.10
N PHE A 44 -19.68 -17.19 -4.33
CA PHE A 44 -20.83 -16.31 -4.60
C PHE A 44 -22.18 -17.01 -4.36
N ASP A 45 -22.29 -18.32 -4.61
CA ASP A 45 -23.52 -19.09 -4.37
C ASP A 45 -23.81 -19.34 -2.88
N ARG A 46 -22.84 -19.07 -1.98
CA ARG A 46 -22.95 -19.23 -0.52
C ARG A 46 -23.12 -17.94 0.26
N ALA A 47 -23.01 -16.78 -0.37
CA ALA A 47 -23.43 -15.53 0.24
C ALA A 47 -24.97 -15.57 0.32
N GLU A 48 -25.53 -15.74 1.51
CA GLU A 48 -26.96 -15.50 1.75
C GLU A 48 -27.31 -14.12 1.19
N PRO A 49 -28.49 -13.94 0.60
CA PRO A 49 -28.91 -12.65 0.10
C PRO A 49 -29.10 -11.72 1.31
N ASP A 50 -28.03 -11.02 1.68
CA ASP A 50 -28.12 -9.90 2.61
C ASP A 50 -29.01 -8.85 1.96
N GLN A 51 -30.19 -8.72 2.55
CA GLN A 51 -31.16 -7.64 2.51
C GLN A 51 -31.05 -6.65 1.34
N GLU A 52 -32.15 -6.61 0.59
CA GLU A 52 -32.49 -5.60 -0.40
C GLU A 52 -32.01 -4.19 0.00
N SER A 53 -30.82 -3.83 -0.44
CA SER A 53 -30.45 -2.42 -0.60
C SER A 53 -30.78 -2.02 -2.03
N SER A 54 -31.97 -1.46 -2.18
CA SER A 54 -32.44 -0.77 -3.39
C SER A 54 -31.49 0.39 -3.73
N GLY A 55 -30.57 0.14 -4.65
CA GLY A 55 -29.69 1.12 -5.25
C GLY A 55 -28.81 0.40 -6.26
N ASN A 56 -28.68 0.91 -7.48
CA ASN A 56 -27.96 0.35 -8.61
C ASN A 56 -26.56 -0.17 -8.20
N LEU A 57 -26.49 -1.36 -7.63
CA LEU A 57 -25.25 -2.09 -7.34
C LEU A 57 -24.69 -2.57 -8.69
N GLU A 58 -23.68 -1.87 -9.17
CA GLU A 58 -22.93 -2.32 -10.33
C GLU A 58 -22.21 -3.62 -10.02
N PRO A 59 -22.22 -4.60 -10.95
CA PRO A 59 -21.87 -5.97 -10.63
C PRO A 59 -20.39 -6.12 -10.31
N GLU A 60 -20.12 -6.72 -9.18
CA GLU A 60 -18.83 -7.30 -8.86
C GLU A 60 -18.60 -8.53 -9.76
N VAL A 61 -17.38 -8.65 -10.35
CA VAL A 61 -17.04 -9.73 -11.27
C VAL A 61 -15.89 -10.56 -10.72
N ALA A 62 -16.15 -11.85 -10.51
CA ALA A 62 -15.13 -12.82 -10.11
C ALA A 62 -14.55 -13.53 -11.33
N LEU A 63 -13.24 -13.41 -11.53
CA LEU A 63 -12.52 -14.15 -12.57
C LEU A 63 -11.95 -15.46 -12.02
N PRO A 64 -12.08 -16.58 -12.71
CA PRO A 64 -11.57 -17.87 -12.26
C PRO A 64 -10.03 -17.92 -12.33
N TYR A 65 -9.43 -18.59 -11.33
CA TYR A 65 -8.00 -18.75 -11.23
C TYR A 65 -7.60 -20.22 -10.94
N LEU A 66 -6.36 -20.59 -11.28
CA LEU A 66 -5.75 -21.88 -10.95
C LEU A 66 -4.98 -21.81 -9.64
N MET A 67 -4.24 -20.72 -9.43
CA MET A 67 -3.45 -20.50 -8.22
C MET A 67 -3.42 -19.02 -7.87
N LYS A 68 -3.57 -18.71 -6.58
CA LYS A 68 -3.55 -17.34 -6.06
C LYS A 68 -2.68 -17.27 -4.82
N SER A 69 -1.77 -16.31 -4.80
CA SER A 69 -0.90 -16.02 -3.67
C SER A 69 -0.98 -14.54 -3.28
N GLN A 70 -0.27 -14.15 -2.24
CA GLN A 70 -0.14 -12.73 -1.90
C GLN A 70 0.58 -11.92 -2.99
N MET A 71 1.53 -12.54 -3.71
CA MET A 71 2.38 -11.86 -4.68
C MET A 71 1.82 -11.92 -6.10
N TYR A 72 1.33 -13.07 -6.55
CA TYR A 72 0.89 -13.29 -7.93
C TYR A 72 -0.36 -14.15 -8.02
N THR A 73 -1.03 -14.08 -9.17
CA THR A 73 -2.21 -14.90 -9.48
C THR A 73 -2.05 -15.52 -10.86
N ILE A 74 -2.23 -16.84 -10.96
CA ILE A 74 -2.29 -17.57 -12.21
C ILE A 74 -3.75 -17.73 -12.61
N PRO A 75 -4.23 -17.03 -13.66
CA PRO A 75 -5.62 -17.10 -14.12
C PRO A 75 -5.93 -18.48 -14.71
N SER A 76 -7.19 -18.88 -14.68
CA SER A 76 -7.63 -20.01 -15.47
C SER A 76 -7.66 -19.64 -16.98
N PRO A 77 -7.62 -20.63 -17.89
CA PRO A 77 -7.75 -20.35 -19.33
C PRO A 77 -9.04 -19.59 -19.71
N ARG A 78 -10.08 -19.69 -18.89
CA ARG A 78 -11.37 -19.00 -19.11
C ARG A 78 -11.36 -17.53 -18.70
N ALA A 79 -10.47 -17.13 -17.80
CA ALA A 79 -10.47 -15.78 -17.22
C ALA A 79 -10.40 -14.66 -18.27
N SER A 80 -9.63 -14.83 -19.35
CA SER A 80 -9.56 -13.82 -20.42
C SER A 80 -10.88 -13.66 -21.18
N ARG A 81 -11.62 -14.75 -21.38
CA ARG A 81 -12.94 -14.71 -22.05
C ARG A 81 -13.97 -14.05 -21.13
N GLU A 82 -14.02 -14.46 -19.88
CA GLU A 82 -14.95 -13.90 -18.89
C GLU A 82 -14.69 -12.42 -18.64
N LEU A 83 -13.41 -12.01 -18.63
CA LEU A 83 -13.06 -10.58 -18.56
C LEU A 83 -13.60 -9.82 -19.78
N ARG A 84 -13.39 -10.33 -21.02
CA ARG A 84 -13.92 -9.70 -22.23
C ARG A 84 -15.44 -9.56 -22.17
N GLU A 85 -16.16 -10.65 -21.90
CA GLU A 85 -17.62 -10.66 -21.81
C GLU A 85 -18.15 -9.68 -20.73
N SER A 86 -17.43 -9.55 -19.61
CA SER A 86 -17.77 -8.60 -18.56
C SER A 86 -17.58 -7.15 -19.00
N LEU A 87 -16.48 -6.84 -19.69
CA LEU A 87 -16.21 -5.50 -20.22
C LEU A 87 -17.22 -5.13 -21.33
N GLU A 88 -17.54 -6.06 -22.25
CA GLU A 88 -18.54 -5.85 -23.30
C GLU A 88 -19.95 -5.61 -22.70
N ARG A 89 -20.31 -6.28 -21.61
CA ARG A 89 -21.59 -6.07 -20.91
C ARG A 89 -21.62 -4.76 -20.15
N PHE A 90 -20.55 -4.45 -19.41
CA PHE A 90 -20.46 -3.23 -18.60
C PHE A 90 -20.25 -1.98 -19.44
N GLN A 91 -19.64 -2.08 -20.62
CA GLN A 91 -19.30 -0.96 -21.51
C GLN A 91 -18.64 0.22 -20.75
N PRO A 92 -17.45 0.01 -20.17
CA PRO A 92 -16.78 1.03 -19.40
C PRO A 92 -16.28 2.17 -20.31
N ASP A 93 -16.24 3.38 -19.76
CA ASP A 93 -15.55 4.51 -20.38
C ASP A 93 -14.03 4.37 -20.27
N LEU A 94 -13.55 3.59 -19.27
CA LEU A 94 -12.15 3.37 -18.96
C LEU A 94 -11.95 2.06 -18.18
N VAL A 95 -10.85 1.38 -18.46
CA VAL A 95 -10.35 0.25 -17.65
C VAL A 95 -9.18 0.71 -16.81
N HIS A 96 -9.27 0.51 -15.49
CA HIS A 96 -8.15 0.74 -14.56
C HIS A 96 -7.69 -0.60 -13.96
N ALA A 97 -6.46 -0.99 -14.26
CA ALA A 97 -5.85 -2.21 -13.74
C ALA A 97 -4.88 -1.88 -12.58
N SER A 98 -5.31 -2.16 -11.35
CA SER A 98 -4.42 -2.25 -10.20
C SER A 98 -3.65 -3.56 -10.30
N LEU A 99 -2.49 -3.54 -10.96
CA LEU A 99 -1.80 -4.74 -11.46
C LEU A 99 -1.52 -5.75 -10.35
N THR A 100 -1.84 -7.00 -10.63
CA THR A 100 -1.87 -8.08 -9.64
C THR A 100 -0.72 -9.09 -9.77
N LEU A 101 0.25 -8.81 -10.66
CA LEU A 101 1.30 -9.73 -11.08
C LEU A 101 0.71 -11.03 -11.63
N SER A 102 -0.11 -10.88 -12.67
CA SER A 102 -0.80 -11.97 -13.34
C SER A 102 -0.42 -12.01 -14.82
N PRO A 103 -0.32 -13.20 -15.45
CA PRO A 103 -0.23 -13.29 -16.91
C PRO A 103 -1.34 -12.56 -17.66
N LEU A 104 -2.50 -12.34 -17.02
CA LEU A 104 -3.60 -11.57 -17.60
C LEU A 104 -3.22 -10.10 -17.81
N ASP A 105 -2.36 -9.52 -16.95
CA ASP A 105 -1.91 -8.15 -17.05
C ASP A 105 -1.27 -7.83 -18.42
N PHE A 106 -0.57 -8.81 -19.00
CA PHE A 106 0.10 -8.67 -20.32
C PHE A 106 -0.87 -8.72 -21.50
N ARG A 107 -2.11 -9.16 -21.29
CA ARG A 107 -3.14 -9.26 -22.33
C ARG A 107 -4.10 -8.06 -22.32
N LEU A 108 -4.09 -7.28 -21.25
CA LEU A 108 -4.98 -6.11 -21.11
C LEU A 108 -4.82 -5.08 -22.23
N PRO A 109 -3.60 -4.69 -22.65
CA PRO A 109 -3.44 -3.70 -23.71
C PRO A 109 -4.10 -4.12 -25.02
N GLU A 110 -3.93 -5.37 -25.45
CA GLU A 110 -4.55 -5.90 -26.67
C GLU A 110 -6.08 -5.97 -26.53
N LEU A 111 -6.57 -6.44 -25.39
CA LEU A 111 -8.00 -6.54 -25.12
C LEU A 111 -8.68 -5.16 -25.14
N CYS A 112 -8.13 -4.19 -24.42
CA CYS A 112 -8.70 -2.84 -24.37
C CYS A 112 -8.62 -2.11 -25.71
N GLN A 113 -7.53 -2.32 -26.47
CA GLN A 113 -7.41 -1.81 -27.84
C GLN A 113 -8.51 -2.38 -28.75
N GLN A 114 -8.81 -3.67 -28.67
CA GLN A 114 -9.87 -4.31 -29.46
C GLN A 114 -11.26 -3.80 -29.10
N LEU A 115 -11.47 -3.43 -27.82
CA LEU A 115 -12.72 -2.84 -27.33
C LEU A 115 -12.81 -1.32 -27.53
N GLY A 116 -11.71 -0.67 -27.93
CA GLY A 116 -11.65 0.79 -28.09
C GLY A 116 -11.77 1.56 -26.78
N VAL A 117 -11.34 0.96 -25.66
CA VAL A 117 -11.46 1.54 -24.31
C VAL A 117 -10.08 1.91 -23.77
N PRO A 118 -9.88 3.14 -23.24
CA PRO A 118 -8.64 3.56 -22.61
C PRO A 118 -8.24 2.64 -21.44
N LEU A 119 -6.93 2.38 -21.32
CA LEU A 119 -6.36 1.49 -20.30
C LEU A 119 -5.37 2.24 -19.41
N VAL A 120 -5.67 2.32 -18.12
CA VAL A 120 -4.79 2.83 -17.08
C VAL A 120 -4.30 1.69 -16.20
N ALA A 121 -3.04 1.72 -15.78
CA ALA A 121 -2.52 0.82 -14.76
C ALA A 121 -2.11 1.59 -13.51
N THR A 122 -2.26 0.97 -12.33
CA THR A 122 -1.45 1.29 -11.14
C THR A 122 -0.43 0.19 -10.92
N PHE A 123 0.84 0.56 -10.88
CA PHE A 123 1.97 -0.36 -10.79
C PHE A 123 2.52 -0.42 -9.36
N HIS A 124 2.12 -1.45 -8.61
CA HIS A 124 2.38 -1.61 -7.18
C HIS A 124 3.69 -2.31 -6.77
N PRO A 125 4.43 -3.03 -7.66
CA PRO A 125 5.55 -3.81 -7.19
C PRO A 125 6.54 -2.98 -6.38
N PRO A 126 6.99 -3.50 -5.21
CA PRO A 126 7.99 -2.85 -4.40
C PRO A 126 9.33 -2.79 -5.14
N PHE A 127 10.19 -1.84 -4.80
CA PHE A 127 11.50 -1.66 -5.42
C PHE A 127 12.55 -1.18 -4.41
N ASP A 128 13.81 -1.42 -4.76
CA ASP A 128 14.96 -0.74 -4.19
C ASP A 128 15.82 -0.23 -5.35
N ALA A 129 15.83 1.07 -5.57
CA ALA A 129 16.55 1.71 -6.68
C ALA A 129 18.06 1.45 -6.64
N GLY A 130 18.62 1.20 -5.46
CA GLY A 130 20.03 0.90 -5.25
C GLY A 130 20.42 -0.56 -5.42
N LEU A 131 19.47 -1.49 -5.56
CA LEU A 131 19.70 -2.95 -5.60
C LEU A 131 20.61 -3.44 -4.46
N ARG A 132 20.46 -2.85 -3.27
CA ARG A 132 21.37 -3.00 -2.14
C ARG A 132 21.23 -4.32 -1.38
N ASN A 133 20.24 -5.13 -1.75
CA ASN A 133 19.99 -6.42 -1.10
C ASN A 133 19.53 -7.49 -2.10
N ILE A 134 19.63 -8.77 -1.71
CA ILE A 134 19.29 -9.92 -2.58
C ILE A 134 17.80 -9.90 -2.99
N THR A 135 16.94 -9.41 -2.12
CA THR A 135 15.48 -9.31 -2.39
C THR A 135 15.18 -8.36 -3.54
N ALA A 136 16.01 -7.31 -3.72
CA ALA A 136 15.88 -6.34 -4.80
C ALA A 136 16.13 -6.94 -6.19
N GLY A 137 16.97 -8.00 -6.31
CA GLY A 137 17.25 -8.65 -7.60
C GLY A 137 16.02 -9.29 -8.23
N GLY A 138 15.18 -9.97 -7.45
CA GLY A 138 13.91 -10.55 -7.94
C GLY A 138 12.91 -9.49 -8.37
N GLN A 139 12.94 -8.34 -7.74
CA GLN A 139 12.05 -7.22 -8.08
C GLN A 139 12.50 -6.53 -9.36
N GLN A 140 13.80 -6.36 -9.58
CA GLN A 140 14.32 -5.84 -10.84
C GLN A 140 13.86 -6.69 -12.02
N LEU A 141 13.86 -8.02 -11.90
CA LEU A 141 13.33 -8.91 -12.94
C LEU A 141 11.84 -8.63 -13.18
N THR A 142 11.05 -8.43 -12.14
CA THR A 142 9.63 -8.05 -12.29
C THR A 142 9.48 -6.75 -13.07
N TYR A 143 10.27 -5.72 -12.74
CA TYR A 143 10.25 -4.45 -13.46
C TYR A 143 10.66 -4.61 -14.92
N GLN A 144 11.71 -5.39 -15.22
CA GLN A 144 12.14 -5.67 -16.60
C GLN A 144 11.05 -6.40 -17.41
N LEU A 145 10.40 -7.41 -16.81
CA LEU A 145 9.32 -8.14 -17.46
C LEU A 145 8.10 -7.24 -17.76
N TYR A 146 7.75 -6.37 -16.82
CA TYR A 146 6.59 -5.49 -16.97
C TYR A 146 6.84 -4.30 -17.89
N ALA A 147 8.06 -3.77 -17.96
CA ALA A 147 8.35 -2.53 -18.70
C ALA A 147 7.84 -2.53 -20.14
N SER A 148 8.05 -3.63 -20.88
CA SER A 148 7.59 -3.77 -22.27
C SER A 148 6.05 -3.81 -22.42
N SER A 149 5.36 -4.31 -21.40
CA SER A 149 3.89 -4.32 -21.36
C SER A 149 3.35 -2.95 -20.96
N LEU A 150 3.94 -2.33 -19.92
CA LEU A 150 3.54 -1.02 -19.43
C LEU A 150 3.65 0.07 -20.50
N ALA A 151 4.62 -0.04 -21.40
CA ALA A 151 4.77 0.87 -22.55
C ALA A 151 3.56 0.86 -23.52
N LYS A 152 2.67 -0.13 -23.41
CA LYS A 152 1.46 -0.27 -24.26
C LYS A 152 0.18 0.24 -23.56
N PHE A 153 0.27 0.68 -22.32
CA PHE A 153 -0.84 1.29 -21.59
C PHE A 153 -0.96 2.77 -21.98
N ASP A 154 -2.16 3.32 -21.95
CA ASP A 154 -2.37 4.76 -22.19
C ASP A 154 -1.75 5.57 -21.07
N ARG A 155 -1.89 5.14 -19.82
CA ARG A 155 -1.19 5.71 -18.65
C ARG A 155 -0.84 4.63 -17.63
N VAL A 156 0.26 4.86 -16.94
CA VAL A 156 0.72 4.02 -15.82
C VAL A 156 0.94 4.91 -14.60
N VAL A 157 0.14 4.71 -13.57
CA VAL A 157 0.28 5.38 -12.28
C VAL A 157 1.39 4.69 -11.48
N VAL A 158 2.30 5.47 -10.98
CA VAL A 158 3.39 5.10 -10.07
C VAL A 158 3.37 6.01 -8.84
N PHE A 159 3.96 5.56 -7.73
CA PHE A 159 3.79 6.25 -6.45
C PHE A 159 4.88 7.26 -6.11
N SER A 160 5.97 7.30 -6.90
CA SER A 160 7.10 8.20 -6.64
C SER A 160 7.86 8.53 -7.92
N GLU A 161 8.59 9.64 -7.88
CA GLU A 161 9.51 10.01 -8.97
C GLU A 161 10.60 8.95 -9.16
N LEU A 162 11.14 8.37 -8.09
CA LEU A 162 12.13 7.30 -8.15
C LEU A 162 11.61 6.08 -8.91
N GLN A 163 10.34 5.70 -8.69
CA GLN A 163 9.71 4.61 -9.42
C GLN A 163 9.53 4.95 -10.91
N ALA A 164 9.11 6.17 -11.21
CA ALA A 164 8.99 6.65 -12.59
C ALA A 164 10.35 6.63 -13.31
N GLU A 165 11.40 7.15 -12.69
CA GLU A 165 12.75 7.11 -13.25
C GLU A 165 13.26 5.70 -13.52
N LEU A 166 12.96 4.75 -12.63
CA LEU A 166 13.32 3.34 -12.84
C LEU A 166 12.63 2.77 -14.09
N LEU A 167 11.34 3.02 -14.28
CA LEU A 167 10.61 2.57 -15.46
C LEU A 167 11.06 3.27 -16.74
N ILE A 168 11.41 4.56 -16.68
CA ILE A 168 11.98 5.29 -17.83
C ILE A 168 13.31 4.66 -18.26
N ARG A 169 14.19 4.32 -17.32
CA ARG A 169 15.45 3.61 -17.62
C ARG A 169 15.23 2.24 -18.26
N LEU A 170 14.09 1.62 -17.98
CA LEU A 170 13.69 0.34 -18.58
C LEU A 170 12.91 0.49 -19.89
N GLY A 171 12.78 1.71 -20.42
CA GLY A 171 12.22 2.00 -21.75
C GLY A 171 10.74 2.37 -21.76
N VAL A 172 10.10 2.58 -20.61
CA VAL A 172 8.75 3.14 -20.59
C VAL A 172 8.81 4.65 -20.88
N ALA A 173 8.00 5.13 -21.81
CA ALA A 173 8.01 6.54 -22.19
C ALA A 173 7.52 7.43 -21.03
N LYS A 174 8.19 8.56 -20.80
CA LYS A 174 7.86 9.49 -19.71
C LYS A 174 6.41 9.97 -19.74
N ASN A 175 5.87 10.20 -20.92
CA ASN A 175 4.47 10.65 -21.12
C ASN A 175 3.44 9.56 -20.83
N THR A 176 3.82 8.29 -20.76
CA THR A 176 2.97 7.18 -20.32
C THR A 176 2.86 7.15 -18.79
N LEU A 177 3.85 7.67 -18.06
CA LEU A 177 3.89 7.63 -16.60
C LEU A 177 3.17 8.83 -15.98
N ALA A 178 2.46 8.56 -14.89
CA ALA A 178 1.84 9.56 -14.02
C ALA A 178 2.23 9.28 -12.57
N VAL A 179 2.91 10.22 -11.92
CA VAL A 179 3.28 10.09 -10.51
C VAL A 179 2.10 10.55 -9.66
N ILE A 180 1.37 9.60 -9.12
CA ILE A 180 0.21 9.82 -8.24
C ILE A 180 0.43 8.97 -6.98
N PRO A 181 0.94 9.56 -5.90
CA PRO A 181 1.23 8.83 -4.67
C PRO A 181 -0.03 8.20 -4.05
N ASN A 182 0.15 7.13 -3.29
CA ASN A 182 -0.89 6.65 -2.38
C ASN A 182 -1.32 7.76 -1.43
N GLY A 183 -2.58 7.71 -1.01
CA GLY A 183 -3.13 8.63 -0.02
C GLY A 183 -3.85 7.90 1.11
N VAL A 184 -3.96 8.57 2.23
CA VAL A 184 -4.75 8.13 3.39
C VAL A 184 -5.77 9.21 3.76
N ASP A 185 -6.89 8.80 4.36
CA ASP A 185 -7.89 9.74 4.85
C ASP A 185 -7.43 10.36 6.20
N PRO A 186 -7.10 11.66 6.24
CA PRO A 186 -6.63 12.33 7.44
C PRO A 186 -7.74 12.60 8.47
N ASN A 187 -9.00 12.35 8.14
CA ASN A 187 -10.13 12.41 9.06
C ASN A 187 -10.24 11.12 9.88
N ILE A 188 -9.86 9.99 9.27
CA ILE A 188 -9.75 8.69 9.93
C ILE A 188 -8.44 8.63 10.70
N TRP A 189 -7.31 8.73 9.99
CA TRP A 189 -5.97 8.67 10.56
C TRP A 189 -5.56 10.05 11.09
N ARG A 190 -5.78 10.28 12.37
CA ARG A 190 -5.57 11.60 13.01
C ARG A 190 -5.01 11.49 14.41
N PRO A 191 -4.29 12.51 14.88
CA PRO A 191 -3.92 12.60 16.29
C PRO A 191 -5.15 12.61 17.19
N GLY A 192 -5.02 12.04 18.37
CA GLY A 192 -6.08 12.02 19.36
C GLY A 192 -5.68 11.26 20.63
N ALA A 193 -6.56 11.26 21.60
CA ALA A 193 -6.41 10.43 22.79
C ALA A 193 -6.69 8.97 22.42
N SER A 194 -5.74 8.09 22.73
CA SER A 194 -5.89 6.66 22.47
C SER A 194 -6.69 5.99 23.58
N GLN A 195 -7.64 5.15 23.19
CA GLN A 195 -8.35 4.26 24.12
C GLN A 195 -7.43 3.18 24.73
N LEU A 196 -6.22 3.01 24.20
CA LEU A 196 -5.23 2.07 24.72
C LEU A 196 -4.23 2.73 25.69
N SER A 197 -4.37 4.01 26.00
CA SER A 197 -3.43 4.75 26.86
C SER A 197 -3.22 4.09 28.24
N GLU A 198 -4.28 3.62 28.87
CA GLU A 198 -4.21 2.94 30.18
C GLU A 198 -3.42 1.63 30.10
N ARG A 199 -3.57 0.86 29.01
CA ARG A 199 -2.85 -0.40 28.79
C ARG A 199 -1.33 -0.23 28.79
N PHE A 200 -0.87 0.93 28.34
CA PHE A 200 0.56 1.26 28.25
C PHE A 200 0.99 2.30 29.28
N SER A 201 0.20 2.51 30.33
CA SER A 201 0.47 3.52 31.36
C SER A 201 1.89 3.39 31.93
N GLY A 202 2.61 4.51 31.97
CA GLY A 202 4.00 4.58 32.43
C GLY A 202 5.05 4.05 31.44
N LYS A 203 4.66 3.65 30.23
CA LYS A 203 5.59 3.18 29.19
C LYS A 203 5.49 4.03 27.92
N ARG A 204 6.64 4.28 27.30
CA ARG A 204 6.71 4.89 25.96
C ARG A 204 6.63 3.80 24.91
N VAL A 205 5.73 3.95 23.96
CA VAL A 205 5.41 2.93 22.96
C VAL A 205 6.16 3.19 21.66
N PHE A 206 6.96 2.22 21.25
CA PHE A 206 7.55 2.10 19.92
C PHE A 206 6.74 1.04 19.17
N LEU A 207 6.31 1.35 17.95
CA LEU A 207 5.36 0.54 17.22
C LEU A 207 5.93 0.08 15.87
N TYR A 208 5.80 -1.20 15.60
CA TYR A 208 5.85 -1.76 14.26
C TYR A 208 4.47 -2.28 13.89
N MET A 209 3.99 -1.96 12.68
CA MET A 209 2.74 -2.51 12.14
C MET A 209 2.93 -2.92 10.69
N GLY A 210 2.81 -4.23 10.43
CA GLY A 210 2.98 -4.78 9.09
C GLY A 210 3.16 -6.28 9.07
N ARG A 211 3.34 -6.84 7.87
CA ARG A 211 3.54 -8.28 7.67
C ARG A 211 4.89 -8.73 8.27
N LEU A 212 4.90 -9.89 8.93
CA LEU A 212 6.12 -10.48 9.46
C LEU A 212 6.77 -11.42 8.42
N ALA A 213 7.51 -10.81 7.50
CA ALA A 213 8.16 -11.48 6.38
C ALA A 213 9.56 -10.91 6.13
N THR A 214 10.36 -11.61 5.34
CA THR A 214 11.79 -11.31 5.15
C THR A 214 12.01 -9.89 4.63
N GLU A 215 11.21 -9.43 3.69
CA GLU A 215 11.33 -8.11 3.09
C GLU A 215 11.01 -6.96 4.06
N LYS A 216 10.27 -7.25 5.14
CA LYS A 216 9.95 -6.27 6.20
C LYS A 216 11.03 -6.14 7.27
N ASN A 217 12.00 -7.07 7.30
CA ASN A 217 13.22 -7.01 8.10
C ASN A 217 13.00 -6.69 9.60
N VAL A 218 11.89 -7.15 10.15
CA VAL A 218 11.51 -6.90 11.56
C VAL A 218 12.57 -7.46 12.53
N GLU A 219 13.28 -8.50 12.11
CA GLU A 219 14.37 -9.08 12.89
C GLU A 219 15.46 -8.06 13.21
N ALA A 220 15.81 -7.17 12.25
CA ALA A 220 16.82 -6.14 12.49
C ALA A 220 16.39 -5.14 13.58
N LEU A 221 15.10 -4.79 13.63
CA LEU A 221 14.52 -3.96 14.69
C LEU A 221 14.56 -4.69 16.05
N LEU A 222 14.13 -5.94 16.09
CA LEU A 222 14.12 -6.75 17.31
C LEU A 222 15.54 -6.97 17.88
N ARG A 223 16.52 -7.20 17.00
CA ARG A 223 17.93 -7.28 17.39
C ARG A 223 18.45 -5.97 17.98
N ALA A 224 18.16 -4.83 17.32
CA ALA A 224 18.54 -3.52 17.84
C ALA A 224 17.87 -3.26 19.20
N TRP A 225 16.56 -3.52 19.31
CA TRP A 225 15.78 -3.35 20.54
C TRP A 225 16.38 -4.14 21.72
N LYS A 226 16.73 -5.39 21.49
CA LYS A 226 17.37 -6.26 22.50
C LYS A 226 18.73 -5.72 22.95
N LEU A 227 19.51 -5.15 22.03
CA LEU A 227 20.86 -4.65 22.33
C LEU A 227 20.87 -3.34 23.15
N VAL A 228 19.87 -2.48 22.96
CA VAL A 228 19.85 -1.14 23.60
C VAL A 228 19.17 -1.10 24.96
N GLN A 229 18.35 -2.09 25.31
CA GLN A 229 17.68 -2.22 26.62
C GLN A 229 17.06 -0.90 27.12
N LEU A 230 16.06 -0.38 26.44
CA LEU A 230 15.43 0.92 26.73
C LEU A 230 14.47 0.82 27.96
N PRO A 231 14.87 1.24 29.18
CA PRO A 231 13.99 1.21 30.34
C PRO A 231 12.84 2.20 30.17
N GLY A 232 11.65 1.80 30.63
CA GLY A 232 10.42 2.60 30.47
C GLY A 232 9.81 2.61 29.07
N CYS A 233 10.41 1.86 28.13
CA CYS A 233 9.90 1.71 26.76
C CYS A 233 9.41 0.29 26.49
N VAL A 234 8.47 0.18 25.55
CA VAL A 234 7.93 -1.08 25.05
C VAL A 234 7.88 -1.05 23.52
N LEU A 235 8.29 -2.13 22.88
CA LEU A 235 8.08 -2.34 21.45
C LEU A 235 6.81 -3.17 21.23
N VAL A 236 5.85 -2.60 20.52
CA VAL A 236 4.62 -3.31 20.12
C VAL A 236 4.77 -3.74 18.68
N VAL A 237 4.64 -5.05 18.44
CA VAL A 237 4.73 -5.67 17.11
C VAL A 237 3.35 -6.11 16.69
N VAL A 238 2.78 -5.42 15.72
CA VAL A 238 1.44 -5.67 15.17
C VAL A 238 1.57 -6.30 13.79
N GLY A 239 0.88 -7.40 13.59
CA GLY A 239 0.83 -8.11 12.32
C GLY A 239 1.07 -9.61 12.46
N ASP A 240 1.02 -10.26 11.30
CA ASP A 240 1.25 -11.70 11.14
C ASP A 240 2.09 -11.97 9.88
N GLY A 241 2.55 -13.18 9.73
CA GLY A 241 3.32 -13.60 8.56
C GLY A 241 4.19 -14.82 8.82
N PRO A 242 4.88 -15.31 7.77
CA PRO A 242 5.62 -16.56 7.82
C PRO A 242 6.73 -16.59 8.87
N LEU A 243 7.27 -15.43 9.26
CA LEU A 243 8.36 -15.35 10.25
C LEU A 243 7.88 -15.19 11.69
N ARG A 244 6.56 -15.07 11.96
CA ARG A 244 6.03 -14.76 13.28
C ARG A 244 6.56 -15.71 14.37
N GLN A 245 6.39 -17.01 14.18
CA GLN A 245 6.78 -18.01 15.18
C GLN A 245 8.29 -17.98 15.46
N GLN A 246 9.11 -17.90 14.41
CA GLN A 246 10.55 -17.81 14.52
C GLN A 246 10.99 -16.54 15.26
N LEU A 247 10.45 -15.39 14.91
CA LEU A 247 10.78 -14.11 15.54
C LEU A 247 10.36 -14.08 17.00
N GLN A 248 9.17 -14.58 17.32
CA GLN A 248 8.69 -14.69 18.69
C GLN A 248 9.60 -15.59 19.55
N ALA A 249 9.97 -16.76 19.05
CA ALA A 249 10.84 -17.70 19.77
C ALA A 249 12.24 -17.10 20.04
N SER A 250 12.79 -16.33 19.09
CA SER A 250 14.16 -15.80 19.16
C SER A 250 14.27 -14.46 19.90
N HIS A 251 13.18 -13.70 19.99
CA HIS A 251 13.18 -12.32 20.49
C HIS A 251 12.12 -12.03 21.57
N SER A 252 11.69 -13.06 22.30
CA SER A 252 10.81 -12.85 23.46
C SER A 252 11.54 -12.08 24.56
N SER A 253 10.91 -11.00 25.03
CA SER A 253 11.36 -10.23 26.19
C SER A 253 10.18 -9.50 26.83
N ASN A 254 10.32 -9.09 28.09
CA ASN A 254 9.25 -8.45 28.84
C ASN A 254 8.86 -7.06 28.29
N ASN A 255 9.68 -6.47 27.43
CA ASN A 255 9.43 -5.17 26.79
C ASN A 255 9.14 -5.26 25.29
N VAL A 256 8.81 -6.46 24.79
CA VAL A 256 8.28 -6.67 23.43
C VAL A 256 6.89 -7.29 23.55
N ILE A 257 5.88 -6.59 23.04
CA ILE A 257 4.49 -7.05 23.02
C ILE A 257 4.15 -7.50 21.61
N TRP A 258 3.87 -8.79 21.47
CA TRP A 258 3.39 -9.37 20.23
C TRP A 258 1.87 -9.25 20.17
N TRP A 259 1.37 -8.22 19.47
CA TRP A 259 -0.07 -7.94 19.37
C TRP A 259 -0.80 -8.97 18.52
N GLY A 260 -0.19 -9.37 17.43
CA GLY A 260 -0.81 -10.23 16.42
C GLY A 260 -1.40 -9.42 15.26
N TYR A 261 -2.14 -10.10 14.38
CA TYR A 261 -2.84 -9.46 13.29
C TYR A 261 -4.01 -8.62 13.82
N GLU A 262 -4.13 -7.38 13.34
CA GLU A 262 -5.20 -6.47 13.73
C GLU A 262 -5.96 -6.00 12.48
N ALA A 263 -7.22 -6.43 12.38
CA ALA A 263 -8.11 -6.06 11.28
C ALA A 263 -8.91 -4.78 11.58
N ASP A 264 -9.19 -4.54 12.86
CA ASP A 264 -10.00 -3.40 13.28
C ASP A 264 -9.24 -2.09 13.08
N GLN A 265 -9.77 -1.23 12.21
CA GLN A 265 -9.21 0.08 11.90
C GLN A 265 -9.16 1.01 13.12
N ALA A 266 -10.16 0.94 14.00
CA ALA A 266 -10.20 1.78 15.21
C ALA A 266 -9.09 1.36 16.20
N ILE A 267 -8.82 0.06 16.32
CA ILE A 267 -7.72 -0.44 17.14
C ILE A 267 -6.37 -0.07 16.52
N ARG A 268 -6.20 -0.18 15.19
CA ARG A 268 -4.98 0.25 14.51
C ARG A 268 -4.72 1.76 14.72
N LEU A 269 -5.76 2.58 14.60
CA LEU A 269 -5.66 4.01 14.92
C LEU A 269 -5.27 4.24 16.38
N ALA A 270 -5.91 3.54 17.33
CA ALA A 270 -5.59 3.68 18.75
C ALA A 270 -4.14 3.27 19.06
N LEU A 271 -3.59 2.26 18.38
CA LEU A 271 -2.18 1.88 18.47
C LEU A 271 -1.24 2.97 17.95
N LEU A 272 -1.59 3.62 16.83
CA LEU A 272 -0.81 4.74 16.30
C LEU A 272 -0.90 5.96 17.20
N GLN A 273 -2.06 6.26 17.77
CA GLN A 273 -2.25 7.38 18.69
C GLN A 273 -1.51 7.23 20.02
N VAL A 274 -1.30 6.01 20.52
CA VAL A 274 -0.53 5.76 21.75
C VAL A 274 0.96 5.63 21.45
N ALA A 275 1.34 5.35 20.22
CA ALA A 275 2.73 5.19 19.81
C ALA A 275 3.43 6.56 19.76
N GLU A 276 4.61 6.61 20.35
CA GLU A 276 5.50 7.76 20.21
C GLU A 276 6.30 7.70 18.91
N VAL A 277 6.75 6.49 18.54
CA VAL A 277 7.55 6.27 17.34
C VAL A 277 7.02 5.06 16.57
N PHE A 278 6.78 5.24 15.29
CA PHE A 278 6.51 4.17 14.34
C PHE A 278 7.80 3.78 13.61
N MET A 279 8.04 2.47 13.49
CA MET A 279 9.27 1.90 12.96
C MET A 279 8.99 1.03 11.75
N LEU A 280 9.59 1.34 10.60
CA LEU A 280 9.45 0.56 9.36
C LEU A 280 10.82 0.19 8.77
N PRO A 281 11.43 -0.94 9.21
CA PRO A 281 12.80 -1.33 8.85
C PRO A 281 12.90 -2.11 7.53
N SER A 282 11.96 -1.93 6.60
CA SER A 282 11.80 -2.72 5.38
C SER A 282 13.04 -2.68 4.48
N LEU A 283 13.30 -3.78 3.76
CA LEU A 283 14.37 -3.85 2.74
C LEU A 283 13.90 -3.34 1.37
N VAL A 284 12.61 -3.51 1.08
CA VAL A 284 11.97 -3.08 -0.15
C VAL A 284 10.52 -2.69 0.12
N GLU A 285 10.08 -1.62 -0.51
CA GLU A 285 8.71 -1.11 -0.46
C GLU A 285 8.27 -0.57 -1.82
N GLY A 286 6.96 -0.37 -2.02
CA GLY A 286 6.44 0.56 -3.00
C GLY A 286 6.31 1.94 -2.36
N LEU A 287 5.13 2.22 -1.82
CA LEU A 287 4.84 3.31 -0.89
C LEU A 287 3.97 2.73 0.23
N SER A 288 4.48 2.75 1.45
CA SER A 288 3.84 2.08 2.58
C SER A 288 2.62 2.85 3.08
N LEU A 289 1.42 2.25 2.98
CA LEU A 289 0.21 2.80 3.59
C LEU A 289 0.32 2.89 5.12
N ALA A 290 0.94 1.90 5.78
CA ALA A 290 1.15 1.94 7.22
C ALA A 290 2.03 3.11 7.67
N LEU A 291 3.02 3.50 6.84
CA LEU A 291 3.82 4.71 7.08
C LEU A 291 2.95 5.96 6.96
N LEU A 292 2.14 6.07 5.91
CA LEU A 292 1.23 7.21 5.71
C LEU A 292 0.17 7.31 6.82
N GLU A 293 -0.38 6.16 7.27
CA GLU A 293 -1.32 6.08 8.40
C GLU A 293 -0.67 6.59 9.70
N ALA A 294 0.58 6.19 9.97
CA ALA A 294 1.34 6.65 11.13
C ALA A 294 1.66 8.15 11.06
N MET A 295 2.11 8.63 9.92
CA MET A 295 2.37 10.05 9.67
C MET A 295 1.10 10.89 9.84
N ALA A 296 -0.01 10.46 9.25
CA ALA A 296 -1.32 11.11 9.37
C ALA A 296 -1.81 11.18 10.83
N SER A 297 -1.49 10.16 11.62
CA SER A 297 -1.82 10.11 13.06
C SER A 297 -0.89 11.00 13.92
N GLY A 298 0.10 11.65 13.32
CA GLY A 298 1.04 12.52 14.02
C GLY A 298 2.10 11.77 14.83
N THR A 299 2.35 10.49 14.51
CA THR A 299 3.36 9.65 15.13
C THR A 299 4.72 9.92 14.48
N ALA A 300 5.79 10.05 15.28
CA ALA A 300 7.14 10.14 14.72
C ALA A 300 7.49 8.88 13.93
N CYS A 301 7.99 9.04 12.70
CA CYS A 301 8.27 7.92 11.82
C CYS A 301 9.77 7.73 11.60
N VAL A 302 10.22 6.48 11.71
CA VAL A 302 11.56 6.04 11.29
C VAL A 302 11.37 4.94 10.26
N ALA A 303 11.83 5.17 9.05
CA ALA A 303 11.76 4.17 7.99
C ALA A 303 13.10 4.06 7.26
N THR A 304 13.29 2.95 6.60
CA THR A 304 14.40 2.79 5.64
C THR A 304 14.09 3.56 4.36
N ASP A 305 15.13 3.88 3.60
CA ASP A 305 15.05 4.44 2.25
C ASP A 305 14.62 3.40 1.20
N ALA A 306 13.75 2.48 1.58
CA ALA A 306 13.20 1.45 0.70
C ALA A 306 12.05 2.00 -0.14
N GLY A 307 12.09 1.79 -1.44
CA GLY A 307 11.05 2.26 -2.36
C GLY A 307 10.86 3.77 -2.29
N ALA A 308 9.63 4.22 -2.08
CA ALA A 308 9.26 5.62 -1.94
C ALA A 308 9.25 6.12 -0.48
N ASP A 309 9.47 5.25 0.52
CA ASP A 309 9.31 5.62 1.93
C ASP A 309 10.33 6.70 2.37
N GLY A 310 11.54 6.67 1.80
CA GLY A 310 12.54 7.73 2.01
C GLY A 310 12.07 9.09 1.49
N GLU A 311 11.50 9.14 0.28
CA GLU A 311 10.96 10.36 -0.35
C GLU A 311 9.81 10.97 0.47
N VAL A 312 8.95 10.12 1.04
CA VAL A 312 7.82 10.56 1.87
C VAL A 312 8.30 11.26 3.14
N LEU A 313 9.40 10.79 3.74
CA LEU A 313 9.97 11.35 4.96
C LEU A 313 10.91 12.55 4.74
N GLU A 314 11.14 12.96 3.50
CA GLU A 314 11.95 14.15 3.18
C GLU A 314 11.43 15.43 3.85
N GLY A 315 12.30 16.46 3.91
CA GLY A 315 11.93 17.75 4.52
C GLY A 315 11.80 17.69 6.05
N GLY A 316 12.32 16.64 6.68
CA GLY A 316 12.27 16.47 8.14
C GLY A 316 10.93 15.94 8.64
N ALA A 317 10.12 15.32 7.77
CA ALA A 317 8.87 14.65 8.13
C ALA A 317 9.08 13.31 8.88
N GLY A 318 10.32 12.89 9.02
CA GLY A 318 10.70 11.69 9.75
C GLY A 318 12.20 11.45 9.68
N ILE A 319 12.64 10.28 10.13
CA ILE A 319 14.04 9.86 10.08
C ILE A 319 14.17 8.74 9.06
N VAL A 320 15.00 8.97 8.06
CA VAL A 320 15.34 7.98 7.04
C VAL A 320 16.64 7.29 7.41
N ILE A 321 16.65 5.96 7.40
CA ILE A 321 17.83 5.15 7.59
C ILE A 321 18.11 4.30 6.34
N SER A 322 19.36 3.89 6.13
CA SER A 322 19.68 3.02 5.00
C SER A 322 19.12 1.61 5.19
N THR A 323 18.72 0.95 4.08
CA THR A 323 18.40 -0.48 4.07
C THR A 323 19.59 -1.37 4.44
N GLN A 324 20.82 -0.83 4.41
CA GLN A 324 22.03 -1.54 4.84
C GLN A 324 22.38 -1.23 6.29
N GLY A 325 22.68 -2.27 7.08
CA GLY A 325 23.10 -2.09 8.47
C GLY A 325 22.01 -1.55 9.40
N VAL A 326 20.74 -1.85 9.11
CA VAL A 326 19.54 -1.38 9.85
C VAL A 326 19.71 -1.57 11.37
N THR A 327 20.15 -2.74 11.83
CA THR A 327 20.36 -3.00 13.26
C THR A 327 21.33 -2.00 13.89
N THR A 328 22.44 -1.68 13.22
CA THR A 328 23.45 -0.74 13.73
C THR A 328 22.91 0.68 13.80
N GLN A 329 22.21 1.12 12.77
CA GLN A 329 21.60 2.45 12.72
C GLN A 329 20.52 2.61 13.80
N LEU A 330 19.63 1.61 13.95
CA LEU A 330 18.61 1.60 14.98
C LEU A 330 19.20 1.56 16.38
N ARG A 331 20.30 0.80 16.59
CA ARG A 331 20.98 0.76 17.87
C ARG A 331 21.50 2.14 18.31
N THR A 332 21.92 2.98 17.37
CA THR A 332 22.33 4.34 17.65
C THR A 332 21.13 5.28 17.83
N LEU A 333 20.09 5.10 17.05
CA LEU A 333 18.94 6.02 17.00
C LEU A 333 17.96 5.83 18.15
N LEU A 334 17.68 4.60 18.55
CA LEU A 334 16.68 4.27 19.58
C LEU A 334 16.94 4.96 20.93
N PRO A 335 18.18 5.00 21.47
CA PRO A 335 18.47 5.78 22.68
C PRO A 335 18.21 7.26 22.52
N VAL A 336 18.55 7.86 21.37
CA VAL A 336 18.32 9.28 21.08
C VAL A 336 16.82 9.60 21.11
N LEU A 337 15.99 8.79 20.45
CA LEU A 337 14.54 8.98 20.46
C LEU A 337 13.96 8.82 21.87
N ARG A 338 14.50 7.88 22.67
CA ARG A 338 14.11 7.75 24.07
C ARG A 338 14.47 8.99 24.89
N GLU A 339 15.65 9.58 24.70
CA GLU A 339 16.11 10.73 25.48
C GLU A 339 15.49 12.05 25.04
N GLN A 340 14.99 12.11 23.80
CA GLN A 340 14.50 13.34 23.16
C GLN A 340 12.99 13.25 22.78
N PRO A 341 12.05 13.19 23.74
CA PRO A 341 10.62 13.10 23.43
C PRO A 341 10.08 14.33 22.68
N ILE A 342 10.72 15.51 22.85
CA ILE A 342 10.38 16.72 22.11
C ILE A 342 10.68 16.53 20.62
N LEU A 343 11.78 15.86 20.28
CA LEU A 343 12.13 15.52 18.89
C LEU A 343 11.06 14.63 18.26
N SER A 344 10.64 13.56 18.96
CA SER A 344 9.59 12.68 18.48
C SER A 344 8.28 13.44 18.22
N LYS A 345 7.90 14.33 19.13
CA LYS A 345 6.69 15.17 18.98
C LYS A 345 6.77 16.09 17.74
N GLU A 346 7.92 16.73 17.53
CA GLU A 346 8.12 17.62 16.38
C GLU A 346 8.15 16.84 15.05
N LEU A 347 8.81 15.67 15.02
CA LEU A 347 8.81 14.80 13.86
C LEU A 347 7.38 14.35 13.50
N GLY A 348 6.58 13.94 14.50
CA GLY A 348 5.18 13.56 14.30
C GLY A 348 4.32 14.71 13.74
N ARG A 349 4.52 15.94 14.23
CA ARG A 349 3.84 17.12 13.71
C ARG A 349 4.17 17.35 12.24
N ARG A 350 5.45 17.33 11.87
CA ARG A 350 5.90 17.49 10.48
C ARG A 350 5.45 16.35 9.58
N ALA A 351 5.45 15.12 10.10
CA ALA A 351 4.93 13.96 9.40
C ALA A 351 3.48 14.20 8.97
N ARG A 352 2.63 14.64 9.89
CA ARG A 352 1.22 14.94 9.57
C ARG A 352 1.08 16.09 8.58
N GLU A 353 1.82 17.18 8.74
CA GLU A 353 1.79 18.29 7.78
C GLU A 353 2.14 17.84 6.37
N ARG A 354 3.17 16.99 6.23
CA ARG A 354 3.57 16.42 4.95
C ARG A 354 2.47 15.56 4.32
N VAL A 355 1.74 14.75 5.14
CA VAL A 355 0.59 13.98 4.63
C VAL A 355 -0.52 14.90 4.17
N LEU A 356 -0.89 15.91 4.96
CA LEU A 356 -1.95 16.85 4.60
C LEU A 356 -1.63 17.63 3.32
N GLU A 357 -0.35 17.91 3.07
CA GLU A 357 0.11 18.61 1.87
C GLU A 357 0.07 17.72 0.61
N ARG A 358 0.44 16.42 0.72
CA ARG A 358 0.80 15.64 -0.48
C ARG A 358 0.22 14.23 -0.55
N TYR A 359 -0.24 13.64 0.56
CA TYR A 359 -0.56 12.21 0.64
C TYR A 359 -1.96 11.95 1.19
N THR A 360 -2.91 12.85 0.92
CA THR A 360 -4.31 12.61 1.26
C THR A 360 -4.99 11.75 0.21
N LEU A 361 -5.95 10.92 0.63
CA LEU A 361 -6.79 10.14 -0.30
C LEU A 361 -7.51 11.05 -1.28
N GLN A 362 -8.00 12.21 -0.81
CA GLN A 362 -8.66 13.21 -1.65
C GLN A 362 -7.77 13.66 -2.80
N ALA A 363 -6.51 14.07 -2.52
CA ALA A 363 -5.56 14.49 -3.56
C ALA A 363 -5.22 13.37 -4.55
N ASN A 364 -5.12 12.11 -4.06
CA ASN A 364 -4.93 10.94 -4.92
C ASN A 364 -6.12 10.77 -5.90
N ILE A 365 -7.36 10.86 -5.39
CA ILE A 365 -8.56 10.71 -6.21
C ILE A 365 -8.70 11.86 -7.20
N ASP A 366 -8.43 13.12 -6.79
CA ASP A 366 -8.47 14.28 -7.68
C ASP A 366 -7.51 14.10 -8.87
N ALA A 367 -6.29 13.64 -8.59
CA ALA A 367 -5.29 13.38 -9.61
C ALA A 367 -5.69 12.21 -10.55
N LEU A 368 -6.30 11.16 -10.01
CA LEU A 368 -6.81 10.04 -10.82
C LEU A 368 -7.96 10.49 -11.72
N GLU A 369 -8.93 11.24 -11.20
CA GLU A 369 -10.04 11.76 -12.00
C GLU A 369 -9.56 12.67 -13.13
N GLN A 370 -8.61 13.56 -12.84
CA GLN A 370 -8.01 14.39 -13.86
C GLN A 370 -7.29 13.57 -14.93
N LEU A 371 -6.56 12.52 -14.53
CA LEU A 371 -5.92 11.58 -15.45
C LEU A 371 -6.95 10.90 -16.36
N TYR A 372 -8.08 10.45 -15.82
CA TYR A 372 -9.15 9.79 -16.57
C TYR A 372 -9.84 10.75 -17.55
N CYS A 373 -10.17 11.97 -17.09
CA CYS A 373 -10.77 12.98 -17.96
C CYS A 373 -9.88 13.33 -19.17
N ASN A 374 -8.57 13.31 -18.99
CA ASN A 374 -7.62 13.57 -20.09
C ASN A 374 -7.56 12.43 -21.14
N LEU A 375 -8.06 11.23 -20.79
CA LEU A 375 -8.06 10.06 -21.69
C LEU A 375 -9.39 9.85 -22.40
N ILE A 376 -10.48 10.37 -21.87
CA ILE A 376 -11.83 10.18 -22.42
C ILE A 376 -12.21 11.40 -23.26
N PRO A 377 -12.32 11.28 -24.59
CA PRO A 377 -12.74 12.38 -25.45
C PRO A 377 -14.14 12.89 -25.07
N ASN A 378 -14.33 14.21 -24.99
CA ASN A 378 -15.60 14.89 -24.76
C ASN A 378 -16.22 14.83 -23.36
N MET A 379 -15.42 14.58 -22.31
CA MET A 379 -15.94 14.66 -20.96
C MET A 379 -15.83 16.10 -20.43
N PRO A 380 -16.91 16.72 -19.92
CA PRO A 380 -16.81 18.00 -19.23
C PRO A 380 -16.04 17.77 -17.92
N LEU A 381 -15.04 18.61 -17.67
CA LEU A 381 -14.41 18.71 -16.35
C LEU A 381 -15.52 19.01 -15.34
N ALA A 382 -15.64 18.21 -14.29
CA ALA A 382 -16.54 18.50 -13.19
C ALA A 382 -16.13 19.85 -12.59
N ALA A 383 -17.10 20.78 -12.54
CA ALA A 383 -16.91 22.12 -12.03
C ALA A 383 -16.75 22.15 -10.50
#